data_18fa19e7ec1c8e410a2a8aefa8b34183
#
_entry.id   18fa19e7ec1c8e410a2a8aefa8b34183
#
_cell.length_a   1.000
_cell.length_b   1.000
_cell.length_c   1.000
_cell.angle_alpha   90.00
_cell.angle_beta   90.00
_cell.angle_gamma   90.00
#
_symmetry.space_group_name_H-M   'P 1'
#
loop_
_entity.id
_entity.type
_entity.pdbx_description
1 polymer ?
#
loop_
_entity_poly.entity_id
_entity_poly.type
_entity_poly.pdbx_seq_one_letter_code
_entity_poly.pdbx_strand_id
1 'polypeptide(L)'
;MTTFPGLAHAALTVSDLERSTAWYAALFGADPVLDEDEAGGTYHHTVWVLDGGHLFGIHTHVSGEPGSFDPSHLGLDHVAFACADHAALEAAEARLDSLGIEHGGIYDAHYGSGVSFKDPDGIALEFFAPPA
;
A
#
# COMPACT_ATOMS: atom_id res chain seq x y z
N MET A 1 -2.16 -3.69 25.41
CA MET A 1 -1.60 -2.50 24.70
C MET A 1 -0.15 -2.30 25.11
N THR A 2 0.63 -1.82 24.20
CA THR A 2 2.02 -1.46 24.48
C THR A 2 2.17 0.05 24.59
N THR A 3 3.29 0.50 25.20
CA THR A 3 3.68 1.91 25.22
C THR A 3 4.71 2.23 24.12
N PHE A 4 4.95 1.28 23.21
CA PHE A 4 5.89 1.45 22.11
C PHE A 4 5.33 2.41 21.04
N PRO A 5 6.16 3.27 20.43
CA PRO A 5 5.68 4.15 19.36
C PRO A 5 5.02 3.36 18.22
N GLY A 6 3.97 3.96 17.63
CA GLY A 6 3.31 3.38 16.46
C GLY A 6 4.18 3.47 15.22
N LEU A 7 3.73 2.83 14.15
CA LEU A 7 4.40 2.91 12.86
C LEU A 7 4.31 4.33 12.29
N ALA A 8 5.44 4.88 11.85
CA ALA A 8 5.50 6.21 11.25
C ALA A 8 5.22 6.15 9.73
N HIS A 9 5.86 5.21 9.04
CA HIS A 9 5.71 5.05 7.60
C HIS A 9 6.05 3.64 7.16
N ALA A 10 5.61 3.32 5.94
CA ALA A 10 6.02 2.12 5.22
C ALA A 10 6.56 2.53 3.86
N ALA A 11 7.54 1.81 3.35
CA ALA A 11 8.11 2.04 2.04
C ALA A 11 8.28 0.70 1.32
N LEU A 12 7.89 0.68 0.04
CA LEU A 12 7.97 -0.51 -0.81
C LEU A 12 8.95 -0.24 -1.95
N THR A 13 9.72 -1.24 -2.33
CA THR A 13 10.52 -1.18 -3.56
C THR A 13 9.68 -1.68 -4.72
N VAL A 14 9.59 -0.86 -5.77
CA VAL A 14 8.83 -1.17 -6.99
C VAL A 14 9.78 -1.25 -8.18
N SER A 15 9.35 -1.92 -9.25
CA SER A 15 10.19 -2.12 -10.43
C SER A 15 10.16 -0.93 -11.41
N ASP A 16 9.04 -0.20 -11.44
CA ASP A 16 8.80 0.92 -12.35
C ASP A 16 8.12 2.05 -11.56
N LEU A 17 8.91 3.04 -11.15
CA LEU A 17 8.42 4.10 -10.27
C LEU A 17 7.33 4.95 -10.94
N GLU A 18 7.49 5.28 -12.21
CA GLU A 18 6.51 6.09 -12.94
C GLU A 18 5.15 5.38 -13.00
N ARG A 19 5.16 4.12 -13.40
CA ARG A 19 3.95 3.30 -13.45
C ARG A 19 3.30 3.16 -12.09
N SER A 20 4.08 2.81 -11.07
CA SER A 20 3.55 2.59 -9.72
C SER A 20 3.10 3.90 -9.07
N THR A 21 3.79 5.03 -9.31
CA THR A 21 3.34 6.33 -8.81
C THR A 21 1.96 6.69 -9.36
N ALA A 22 1.74 6.50 -10.67
CA ALA A 22 0.43 6.75 -11.28
C ALA A 22 -0.66 5.84 -10.70
N TRP A 23 -0.33 4.56 -10.47
CA TRP A 23 -1.26 3.60 -9.92
C TRP A 23 -1.66 3.93 -8.47
N TYR A 24 -0.67 4.23 -7.60
CA TYR A 24 -0.95 4.60 -6.21
C TYR A 24 -1.66 5.96 -6.11
N ALA A 25 -1.31 6.92 -6.97
CA ALA A 25 -2.04 8.20 -7.02
C ALA A 25 -3.51 8.01 -7.36
N ALA A 26 -3.83 7.10 -8.29
CA ALA A 26 -5.22 6.75 -8.61
C ALA A 26 -5.90 6.04 -7.43
N LEU A 27 -5.22 5.11 -6.78
CA LEU A 27 -5.75 4.39 -5.62
C LEU A 27 -6.09 5.35 -4.47
N PHE A 28 -5.14 6.23 -4.13
CA PHE A 28 -5.30 7.18 -3.03
C PHE A 28 -6.17 8.39 -3.39
N GLY A 29 -6.35 8.66 -4.69
CA GLY A 29 -7.04 9.86 -5.15
C GLY A 29 -6.26 11.14 -4.88
N ALA A 30 -4.93 11.07 -4.84
CA ALA A 30 -4.04 12.18 -4.51
C ALA A 30 -2.67 11.99 -5.15
N ASP A 31 -2.04 13.12 -5.48
CA ASP A 31 -0.64 13.12 -5.93
C ASP A 31 0.31 12.99 -4.74
N PRO A 32 1.53 12.47 -4.96
CA PRO A 32 2.52 12.41 -3.89
C PRO A 32 2.92 13.81 -3.43
N VAL A 33 3.30 13.91 -2.15
CA VAL A 33 3.79 15.17 -1.56
C VAL A 33 5.30 15.31 -1.69
N LEU A 34 5.99 14.23 -2.03
CA LEU A 34 7.43 14.19 -2.22
C LEU A 34 7.75 13.31 -3.43
N ASP A 35 8.66 13.76 -4.28
CA ASP A 35 9.09 13.07 -5.50
C ASP A 35 10.53 13.52 -5.79
N GLU A 36 11.52 12.78 -5.28
CA GLU A 36 12.91 13.21 -5.39
C GLU A 36 13.93 12.07 -5.29
N ASP A 37 15.12 12.36 -5.80
CA ASP A 37 16.29 11.50 -5.62
C ASP A 37 16.88 11.65 -4.22
N GLU A 38 17.41 10.55 -3.69
CA GLU A 38 18.07 10.50 -2.39
C GLU A 38 19.40 9.78 -2.47
N ALA A 39 20.22 9.97 -1.44
CA ALA A 39 21.53 9.31 -1.29
C ALA A 39 22.41 9.44 -2.54
N GLY A 40 22.54 10.67 -3.08
CA GLY A 40 23.35 10.92 -4.26
C GLY A 40 22.78 10.32 -5.54
N GLY A 41 21.48 10.11 -5.62
CA GLY A 41 20.80 9.52 -6.78
C GLY A 41 20.81 8.00 -6.80
N THR A 42 21.16 7.33 -5.69
CA THR A 42 21.16 5.87 -5.61
C THR A 42 19.75 5.28 -5.56
N TYR A 43 18.78 6.06 -5.11
CA TYR A 43 17.37 5.71 -5.25
C TYR A 43 16.52 6.95 -5.46
N HIS A 44 15.34 6.73 -6.04
CA HIS A 44 14.30 7.73 -6.20
C HIS A 44 13.04 7.26 -5.47
N HIS A 45 12.32 8.18 -4.85
CA HIS A 45 11.08 7.84 -4.15
C HIS A 45 9.97 8.87 -4.35
N THR A 46 8.74 8.38 -4.25
CA THR A 46 7.54 9.19 -4.14
C THR A 46 6.84 8.83 -2.84
N VAL A 47 6.27 9.82 -2.16
CA VAL A 47 5.70 9.65 -0.82
C VAL A 47 4.35 10.35 -0.74
N TRP A 48 3.38 9.68 -0.10
CA TRP A 48 2.06 10.23 0.22
C TRP A 48 1.89 10.34 1.73
N VAL A 49 1.07 11.29 2.17
CA VAL A 49 0.59 11.38 3.55
C VAL A 49 -0.80 10.76 3.57
N LEU A 50 -0.99 9.73 4.37
CA LEU A 50 -2.27 9.05 4.56
C LEU A 50 -2.99 9.61 5.80
N ASP A 51 -4.25 9.22 5.98
CA ASP A 51 -5.03 9.59 7.16
C ASP A 51 -4.31 9.23 8.45
N GLY A 52 -4.38 10.12 9.45
CA GLY A 52 -3.64 9.96 10.70
C GLY A 52 -2.19 10.42 10.63
N GLY A 53 -1.73 10.96 9.51
CA GLY A 53 -0.36 11.47 9.33
C GLY A 53 0.67 10.38 9.03
N HIS A 54 0.25 9.16 8.74
CA HIS A 54 1.16 8.09 8.33
C HIS A 54 1.68 8.34 6.92
N LEU A 55 2.95 8.04 6.69
CA LEU A 55 3.54 8.18 5.36
C LEU A 55 3.58 6.82 4.65
N PHE A 56 3.37 6.86 3.35
CA PHE A 56 3.53 5.71 2.48
C PHE A 56 4.41 6.10 1.31
N GLY A 57 5.50 5.37 1.12
CA GLY A 57 6.46 5.65 0.06
C GLY A 57 6.71 4.46 -0.84
N ILE A 58 7.07 4.74 -2.08
CA ILE A 58 7.58 3.75 -3.03
C ILE A 58 8.93 4.20 -3.56
N HIS A 59 9.82 3.25 -3.74
CA HIS A 59 11.23 3.48 -4.07
C HIS A 59 11.64 2.63 -5.27
N THR A 60 12.54 3.20 -6.10
CA THR A 60 13.37 2.41 -7.00
C THR A 60 14.83 2.64 -6.68
N HIS A 61 15.65 1.61 -6.85
CA HIS A 61 17.08 1.65 -6.55
C HIS A 61 17.87 1.39 -7.82
N VAL A 62 18.96 2.17 -8.03
CA VAL A 62 19.85 2.01 -9.18
C VAL A 62 20.45 0.60 -9.21
N SER A 63 20.78 0.06 -8.04
CA SER A 63 21.34 -1.29 -7.89
C SER A 63 20.29 -2.36 -7.61
N GLY A 64 19.00 -2.05 -7.86
CA GLY A 64 17.91 -2.99 -7.61
C GLY A 64 18.03 -4.25 -8.45
N GLU A 65 17.75 -5.40 -7.84
CA GLU A 65 17.74 -6.68 -8.53
C GLU A 65 16.34 -6.95 -9.12
N PRO A 66 16.27 -7.57 -10.32
CA PRO A 66 14.98 -7.99 -10.87
C PRO A 66 14.39 -9.12 -10.04
N GLY A 67 13.08 -9.19 -10.00
CA GLY A 67 12.37 -10.22 -9.29
C GLY A 67 10.88 -9.92 -9.26
N SER A 68 10.13 -10.76 -8.57
CA SER A 68 8.71 -10.58 -8.32
C SER A 68 8.43 -10.72 -6.83
N PHE A 69 7.40 -10.04 -6.37
CA PHE A 69 6.97 -10.13 -4.97
C PHE A 69 6.44 -11.54 -4.68
N ASP A 70 6.82 -12.06 -3.51
CA ASP A 70 6.32 -13.32 -2.98
C ASP A 70 6.14 -13.17 -1.46
N PRO A 71 4.90 -13.24 -0.94
CA PRO A 71 4.64 -13.07 0.48
C PRO A 71 5.21 -14.19 1.36
N SER A 72 5.61 -15.31 0.77
CA SER A 72 6.24 -16.41 1.50
C SER A 72 7.73 -16.21 1.73
N HIS A 73 8.36 -15.22 1.07
CA HIS A 73 9.74 -14.86 1.32
C HIS A 73 9.87 -14.09 2.64
N LEU A 74 10.99 -14.27 3.31
CA LEU A 74 11.28 -13.55 4.54
C LEU A 74 11.24 -12.04 4.29
N GLY A 75 10.41 -11.33 5.06
CA GLY A 75 10.25 -9.89 4.95
C GLY A 75 8.79 -9.47 4.96
N LEU A 76 8.38 -8.67 3.99
CA LEU A 76 7.00 -8.19 3.90
C LEU A 76 6.05 -9.30 3.44
N ASP A 77 4.95 -9.49 4.18
CA ASP A 77 3.83 -10.32 3.74
C ASP A 77 2.81 -9.46 2.95
N HIS A 78 2.31 -8.40 3.57
CA HIS A 78 1.38 -7.47 2.92
C HIS A 78 1.32 -6.14 3.69
N VAL A 79 0.69 -5.15 3.08
CA VAL A 79 0.38 -3.86 3.71
C VAL A 79 -1.13 -3.70 3.74
N ALA A 80 -1.68 -3.36 4.92
CA ALA A 80 -3.11 -3.11 5.07
C ALA A 80 -3.36 -1.62 5.35
N PHE A 81 -4.35 -1.07 4.63
CA PHE A 81 -4.86 0.29 4.85
C PHE A 81 -6.11 0.22 5.71
N ALA A 82 -6.19 1.09 6.72
CA ALA A 82 -7.25 1.04 7.71
C ALA A 82 -8.55 1.69 7.21
N CYS A 83 -9.63 0.94 7.27
CA CYS A 83 -10.99 1.42 7.13
C CYS A 83 -11.62 1.56 8.53
N ALA A 84 -12.39 2.62 8.75
CA ALA A 84 -12.97 2.90 10.06
C ALA A 84 -13.98 1.83 10.49
N ASP A 85 -14.74 1.29 9.54
CA ASP A 85 -15.80 0.31 9.77
C ASP A 85 -16.07 -0.50 8.50
N HIS A 86 -17.01 -1.44 8.60
CA HIS A 86 -17.39 -2.30 7.47
C HIS A 86 -17.97 -1.49 6.30
N ALA A 87 -18.71 -0.42 6.56
CA ALA A 87 -19.27 0.43 5.49
C ALA A 87 -18.13 1.13 4.71
N ALA A 88 -17.08 1.59 5.40
CA ALA A 88 -15.90 2.15 4.75
C ALA A 88 -15.15 1.08 3.93
N LEU A 89 -15.12 -0.16 4.40
CA LEU A 89 -14.54 -1.27 3.65
C LEU A 89 -15.32 -1.57 2.38
N GLU A 90 -16.65 -1.56 2.43
CA GLU A 90 -17.49 -1.73 1.24
C GLU A 90 -17.26 -0.61 0.23
N ALA A 91 -17.10 0.64 0.69
CA ALA A 91 -16.76 1.76 -0.16
C ALA A 91 -15.37 1.60 -0.80
N ALA A 92 -14.41 1.07 -0.05
CA ALA A 92 -13.07 0.77 -0.57
C ALA A 92 -13.11 -0.33 -1.64
N GLU A 93 -13.90 -1.38 -1.44
CA GLU A 93 -14.12 -2.41 -2.45
C GLU A 93 -14.71 -1.83 -3.74
N ALA A 94 -15.73 -0.98 -3.60
CA ALA A 94 -16.35 -0.32 -4.74
C ALA A 94 -15.35 0.57 -5.48
N ARG A 95 -14.42 1.18 -4.77
CA ARG A 95 -13.35 1.96 -5.39
C ARG A 95 -12.40 1.09 -6.20
N LEU A 96 -12.01 -0.06 -5.68
CA LEU A 96 -11.21 -1.02 -6.45
C LEU A 96 -11.92 -1.41 -7.76
N ASP A 97 -13.22 -1.70 -7.68
CA ASP A 97 -14.02 -2.02 -8.86
C ASP A 97 -14.03 -0.86 -9.87
N SER A 98 -14.20 0.38 -9.39
CA SER A 98 -14.24 1.56 -10.25
C SER A 98 -12.90 1.82 -10.95
N LEU A 99 -11.80 1.41 -10.34
CA LEU A 99 -10.44 1.54 -10.90
C LEU A 99 -10.03 0.32 -11.76
N GLY A 100 -10.89 -0.69 -11.85
CA GLY A 100 -10.58 -1.92 -12.58
C GLY A 100 -9.51 -2.78 -11.91
N ILE A 101 -9.34 -2.66 -10.60
CA ILE A 101 -8.38 -3.43 -9.83
C ILE A 101 -9.03 -4.73 -9.37
N GLU A 102 -8.44 -5.87 -9.75
CA GLU A 102 -8.90 -7.19 -9.30
C GLU A 102 -8.69 -7.33 -7.79
N HIS A 103 -9.63 -8.02 -7.13
CA HIS A 103 -9.57 -8.29 -5.69
C HIS A 103 -10.31 -9.57 -5.34
N GLY A 104 -10.10 -10.06 -4.13
CA GLY A 104 -10.69 -11.31 -3.66
C GLY A 104 -12.11 -11.20 -3.09
N GLY A 105 -12.68 -9.99 -3.08
CA GLY A 105 -13.94 -9.74 -2.36
C GLY A 105 -13.72 -9.55 -0.85
N ILE A 106 -14.75 -9.07 -0.17
CA ILE A 106 -14.69 -8.90 1.29
C ILE A 106 -14.77 -10.26 1.96
N TYR A 107 -13.84 -10.53 2.87
CA TYR A 107 -13.92 -11.65 3.80
C TYR A 107 -14.16 -11.12 5.22
N ASP A 108 -14.92 -11.87 6.01
CA ASP A 108 -15.22 -11.55 7.41
C ASP A 108 -14.56 -12.59 8.32
N ALA A 109 -13.87 -12.09 9.35
CA ALA A 109 -13.27 -12.90 10.39
C ALA A 109 -13.62 -12.31 11.76
N HIS A 110 -13.42 -13.09 12.82
CA HIS A 110 -13.76 -12.61 14.17
C HIS A 110 -12.90 -11.41 14.62
N TYR A 111 -11.72 -11.24 14.02
CA TYR A 111 -10.78 -10.13 14.33
C TYR A 111 -10.93 -8.92 13.41
N GLY A 112 -11.80 -8.99 12.41
CA GLY A 112 -12.04 -7.90 11.46
C GLY A 112 -12.37 -8.42 10.07
N SER A 113 -12.54 -7.50 9.14
CA SER A 113 -12.88 -7.81 7.76
C SER A 113 -11.91 -7.14 6.80
N GLY A 114 -11.68 -7.75 5.64
CA GLY A 114 -10.72 -7.22 4.69
C GLY A 114 -11.05 -7.53 3.24
N VAL A 115 -10.38 -6.82 2.34
CA VAL A 115 -10.35 -7.11 0.93
C VAL A 115 -8.91 -7.01 0.44
N SER A 116 -8.45 -8.07 -0.21
CA SER A 116 -7.06 -8.19 -0.68
C SER A 116 -6.95 -7.90 -2.18
N PHE A 117 -5.90 -7.21 -2.55
CA PHE A 117 -5.59 -6.88 -3.94
C PHE A 117 -4.08 -6.77 -4.11
N LYS A 118 -3.62 -6.44 -5.30
CA LYS A 118 -2.19 -6.37 -5.60
C LYS A 118 -1.86 -5.09 -6.36
N ASP A 119 -0.66 -4.57 -6.12
CA ASP A 119 -0.12 -3.46 -6.89
C ASP A 119 0.44 -3.94 -8.25
N PRO A 120 0.97 -3.04 -9.13
CA PRO A 120 1.49 -3.46 -10.44
C PRO A 120 2.64 -4.46 -10.40
N ASP A 121 3.40 -4.54 -9.30
CA ASP A 121 4.47 -5.52 -9.11
C ASP A 121 3.98 -6.80 -8.42
N GLY A 122 2.68 -6.92 -8.17
CA GLY A 122 2.12 -8.06 -7.45
C GLY A 122 2.29 -7.98 -5.94
N ILE A 123 2.70 -6.82 -5.40
CA ILE A 123 2.85 -6.64 -3.96
C ILE A 123 1.46 -6.71 -3.31
N ALA A 124 1.34 -7.55 -2.27
CA ALA A 124 0.08 -7.80 -1.60
C ALA A 124 -0.35 -6.60 -0.75
N LEU A 125 -1.55 -6.11 -1.03
CA LEU A 125 -2.19 -5.00 -0.33
C LEU A 125 -3.55 -5.44 0.19
N GLU A 126 -4.06 -4.73 1.20
CA GLU A 126 -5.35 -5.03 1.81
C GLU A 126 -6.00 -3.74 2.30
N PHE A 127 -7.33 -3.65 2.20
CA PHE A 127 -8.13 -2.77 3.04
C PHE A 127 -8.67 -3.60 4.20
N PHE A 128 -8.58 -3.08 5.40
CA PHE A 128 -8.97 -3.81 6.60
C PHE A 128 -9.79 -2.94 7.55
N ALA A 129 -10.90 -3.48 8.04
CA ALA A 129 -11.76 -2.84 9.03
C ALA A 129 -11.80 -3.67 10.31
N PRO A 130 -11.85 -3.02 11.50
CA PRO A 130 -11.98 -3.75 12.76
C PRO A 130 -13.33 -4.46 12.85
N PRO A 131 -13.48 -5.42 13.78
CA PRO A 131 -14.77 -6.07 14.01
C PRO A 131 -15.83 -5.06 14.45
N ALA A 132 -17.06 -5.34 14.08
CA ALA A 132 -18.21 -4.50 14.43
C ALA A 132 -18.51 -4.50 15.93
#